data_0a520dcd877a20bedf845c90e80460b1
#
_entry.id   0a520dcd877a20bedf845c90e80460b1
#
_cell.length_a   1.000
_cell.length_b   1.000
_cell.length_c   1.000
_cell.angle_alpha   90.00
_cell.angle_beta   90.00
_cell.angle_gamma   90.00
#
_symmetry.space_group_name_H-M   'P 1'
#
loop_
_entity.id
_entity.type
_entity.pdbx_description
1 polymer ?
#
loop_
_entity_poly.entity_id
_entity_poly.type
_entity_poly.pdbx_seq_one_letter_code
_entity_poly.pdbx_strand_id
1 'polypeptide(L)'
;MSRFQAEEWNQRYQKTAHHLSQPRTFLEEVVDQCPTSGWALDVASGEGHNANLLAQNGMHVIGVDFSRVALRKAQEKYPLLNLAMVNLPSIHLKDESLHMILNFWFLDRNMFPLYRRWLKPGGLLLFESMLFDPESDQSHLRLEYLVQPGELRKEFSDWEFLVYDENIKAQAKGKTQLAVRLLARKPLKE
;
A
#
# COMPACT_ATOMS: atom_id res chain seq x y z
N MET A 1 12.10 0.96 -10.49
CA MET A 1 12.89 1.78 -9.55
C MET A 1 14.38 1.58 -9.77
N SER A 2 15.21 2.62 -9.59
CA SER A 2 16.66 2.53 -9.81
C SER A 2 17.39 1.99 -8.57
N ARG A 3 18.63 1.47 -8.76
CA ARG A 3 19.50 1.06 -7.65
C ARG A 3 19.77 2.20 -6.65
N PHE A 4 19.77 3.43 -7.12
CA PHE A 4 19.92 4.64 -6.29
C PHE A 4 18.74 4.84 -5.33
N GLN A 5 17.51 4.64 -5.79
CA GLN A 5 16.32 4.74 -4.94
C GLN A 5 16.29 3.65 -3.86
N ALA A 6 16.74 2.44 -4.19
CA ALA A 6 16.83 1.35 -3.20
C ALA A 6 17.79 1.70 -2.06
N GLU A 7 18.97 2.29 -2.39
CA GLU A 7 19.94 2.70 -1.39
C GLU A 7 19.43 3.84 -0.50
N GLU A 8 18.75 4.83 -1.10
CA GLU A 8 18.12 5.93 -0.35
C GLU A 8 17.12 5.41 0.69
N TRP A 9 16.26 4.44 0.31
CA TRP A 9 15.31 3.85 1.24
C TRP A 9 15.99 2.96 2.28
N ASN A 10 17.03 2.19 1.92
CA ASN A 10 17.83 1.44 2.89
C ASN A 10 18.38 2.37 3.97
N GLN A 11 18.96 3.52 3.58
CA GLN A 11 19.47 4.52 4.53
C GLN A 11 18.36 5.12 5.40
N ARG A 12 17.17 5.35 4.84
CA ARG A 12 16.01 5.82 5.62
C ARG A 12 15.59 4.81 6.68
N TYR A 13 15.50 3.53 6.31
CA TYR A 13 15.17 2.46 7.25
C TYR A 13 16.28 2.15 8.27
N GLN A 14 17.52 2.54 8.03
CA GLN A 14 18.60 2.47 9.03
C GLN A 14 18.45 3.55 10.10
N LYS A 15 17.93 4.73 9.76
CA LYS A 15 17.74 5.83 10.69
C LYS A 15 16.47 5.62 11.52
N THR A 16 16.58 5.65 12.85
CA THR A 16 15.51 5.37 13.82
C THR A 16 14.26 6.27 13.64
N ALA A 17 14.39 7.41 12.98
CA ALA A 17 13.31 8.40 12.80
C ALA A 17 12.22 8.02 11.77
N HIS A 18 12.35 6.89 11.07
CA HIS A 18 11.39 6.44 10.04
C HIS A 18 10.57 5.22 10.43
N HIS A 19 10.62 4.80 11.69
CA HIS A 19 9.87 3.64 12.14
C HIS A 19 8.39 3.98 12.33
N LEU A 20 7.54 3.42 11.48
CA LEU A 20 6.20 3.12 11.90
C LEU A 20 6.33 2.00 12.94
N SER A 21 5.83 2.20 14.12
CA SER A 21 5.83 1.18 15.18
C SER A 21 4.59 0.30 15.14
N GLN A 22 3.59 0.69 14.35
CA GLN A 22 2.23 0.14 14.32
C GLN A 22 1.69 0.07 12.88
N PRO A 23 0.65 -0.72 12.63
CA PRO A 23 -0.09 -0.69 11.38
C PRO A 23 -0.64 0.71 11.05
N ARG A 24 -1.05 0.90 9.83
CA ARG A 24 -1.73 2.14 9.44
C ARG A 24 -3.13 2.21 10.04
N THR A 25 -3.46 3.34 10.62
CA THR A 25 -4.77 3.58 11.26
C THR A 25 -5.93 3.25 10.31
N PHE A 26 -5.80 3.59 9.04
CA PHE A 26 -6.85 3.26 8.07
C PHE A 26 -7.07 1.74 7.91
N LEU A 27 -6.01 0.93 7.95
CA LEU A 27 -6.17 -0.53 7.96
C LEU A 27 -6.84 -1.00 9.25
N GLU A 28 -6.48 -0.44 10.42
CA GLU A 28 -7.10 -0.77 11.70
C GLU A 28 -8.60 -0.41 11.72
N GLU A 29 -8.98 0.73 11.13
CA GLU A 29 -10.36 1.20 11.02
C GLU A 29 -11.25 0.28 10.14
N VAL A 30 -10.67 -0.40 9.15
CA VAL A 30 -11.43 -1.22 8.18
C VAL A 30 -11.11 -2.70 8.26
N VAL A 31 -10.33 -3.15 9.24
CA VAL A 31 -9.87 -4.56 9.32
C VAL A 31 -11.03 -5.56 9.40
N ASP A 32 -12.13 -5.19 10.03
CA ASP A 32 -13.35 -6.02 10.12
C ASP A 32 -14.08 -6.16 8.78
N GLN A 33 -13.77 -5.30 7.80
CA GLN A 33 -14.29 -5.39 6.43
C GLN A 33 -13.36 -6.19 5.50
N CYS A 34 -12.15 -6.52 5.98
CA CYS A 34 -11.17 -7.27 5.22
C CYS A 34 -11.50 -8.78 5.21
N PRO A 35 -11.11 -9.51 4.16
CA PRO A 35 -11.22 -10.97 4.17
C PRO A 35 -10.42 -11.58 5.32
N THR A 36 -10.95 -12.66 5.91
CA THR A 36 -10.29 -13.43 6.97
C THR A 36 -9.60 -14.69 6.47
N SER A 37 -9.50 -14.86 5.16
CA SER A 37 -8.83 -16.00 4.52
C SER A 37 -8.41 -15.65 3.09
N GLY A 38 -7.55 -16.47 2.52
CA GLY A 38 -7.03 -16.30 1.16
C GLY A 38 -5.74 -15.48 1.13
N TRP A 39 -5.32 -15.06 -0.07
CA TRP A 39 -4.04 -14.39 -0.29
C TRP A 39 -4.19 -12.88 -0.37
N ALA A 40 -3.30 -12.16 0.29
CA ALA A 40 -3.14 -10.71 0.16
C ALA A 40 -1.71 -10.35 -0.26
N LEU A 41 -1.59 -9.21 -0.94
CA LEU A 41 -0.32 -8.58 -1.26
C LEU A 41 -0.22 -7.25 -0.51
N ASP A 42 0.84 -7.05 0.26
CA ASP A 42 1.20 -5.75 0.85
C ASP A 42 2.31 -5.12 0.01
N VAL A 43 1.95 -4.11 -0.76
CA VAL A 43 2.82 -3.42 -1.74
C VAL A 43 3.64 -2.35 -1.03
N ALA A 44 4.97 -2.39 -1.20
CA ALA A 44 5.92 -1.54 -0.47
C ALA A 44 5.73 -1.69 1.05
N SER A 45 5.72 -2.93 1.51
CA SER A 45 5.34 -3.35 2.87
C SER A 45 6.23 -2.80 3.99
N GLY A 46 7.41 -2.28 3.66
CA GLY A 46 8.34 -1.73 4.63
C GLY A 46 8.70 -2.73 5.73
N GLU A 47 8.48 -2.35 6.98
CA GLU A 47 8.75 -3.18 8.16
C GLU A 47 7.61 -4.19 8.49
N GLY A 48 6.63 -4.37 7.59
CA GLY A 48 5.65 -5.46 7.63
C GLY A 48 4.51 -5.32 8.64
N HIS A 49 4.28 -4.14 9.21
CA HIS A 49 3.23 -3.94 10.24
C HIS A 49 1.83 -4.22 9.71
N ASN A 50 1.51 -3.69 8.51
CA ASN A 50 0.21 -3.93 7.85
C ASN A 50 0.06 -5.40 7.46
N ALA A 51 1.09 -5.99 6.86
CA ALA A 51 1.12 -7.41 6.51
C ALA A 51 0.85 -8.29 7.73
N ASN A 52 1.48 -7.97 8.87
CA ASN A 52 1.28 -8.73 10.11
C ASN A 52 -0.14 -8.61 10.65
N LEU A 53 -0.74 -7.42 10.63
CA LEU A 53 -2.14 -7.24 11.08
C LEU A 53 -3.10 -8.08 10.23
N LEU A 54 -2.96 -8.08 8.90
CA LEU A 54 -3.78 -8.94 8.04
C LEU A 54 -3.51 -10.43 8.24
N ALA A 55 -2.27 -10.83 8.50
CA ALA A 55 -1.94 -12.22 8.80
C ALA A 55 -2.59 -12.68 10.11
N GLN A 56 -2.61 -11.82 11.14
CA GLN A 56 -3.34 -12.08 12.38
C GLN A 56 -4.86 -12.14 12.18
N ASN A 57 -5.38 -11.43 11.18
CA ASN A 57 -6.79 -11.51 10.76
C ASN A 57 -7.12 -12.77 9.92
N GLY A 58 -6.16 -13.67 9.70
CA GLY A 58 -6.37 -14.96 9.05
C GLY A 58 -5.98 -15.04 7.57
N MET A 59 -5.44 -13.98 6.97
CA MET A 59 -5.00 -14.01 5.58
C MET A 59 -3.58 -14.57 5.42
N HIS A 60 -3.31 -15.19 4.27
CA HIS A 60 -1.93 -15.45 3.82
C HIS A 60 -1.38 -14.20 3.14
N VAL A 61 -0.45 -13.51 3.78
CA VAL A 61 0.06 -12.23 3.26
C VAL A 61 1.45 -12.40 2.67
N ILE A 62 1.67 -11.82 1.49
CA ILE A 62 2.96 -11.64 0.87
C ILE A 62 3.31 -10.15 0.98
N GLY A 63 4.32 -9.82 1.78
CA GLY A 63 4.87 -8.46 1.86
C GLY A 63 6.00 -8.30 0.84
N VAL A 64 5.90 -7.27 0.00
CA VAL A 64 6.93 -6.98 -1.00
C VAL A 64 7.49 -5.58 -0.80
N ASP A 65 8.82 -5.48 -0.81
CA ASP A 65 9.53 -4.21 -0.76
C ASP A 65 10.84 -4.32 -1.54
N PHE A 66 11.44 -3.22 -1.92
CA PHE A 66 12.75 -3.23 -2.56
C PHE A 66 13.87 -2.88 -1.57
N SER A 67 13.55 -2.45 -0.35
CA SER A 67 14.49 -2.20 0.72
C SER A 67 14.82 -3.49 1.47
N ARG A 68 16.04 -3.99 1.28
CA ARG A 68 16.54 -5.12 2.04
C ARG A 68 16.56 -4.86 3.55
N VAL A 69 16.83 -3.61 3.95
CA VAL A 69 16.88 -3.23 5.38
C VAL A 69 15.48 -3.32 6.00
N ALA A 70 14.46 -2.82 5.30
CA ALA A 70 13.08 -2.91 5.77
C ALA A 70 12.63 -4.37 5.94
N LEU A 71 12.84 -5.19 4.90
CA LEU A 71 12.45 -6.60 4.92
C LEU A 71 13.19 -7.40 5.99
N ARG A 72 14.48 -7.12 6.24
CA ARG A 72 15.21 -7.76 7.34
C ARG A 72 14.57 -7.44 8.69
N LYS A 73 14.24 -6.16 8.95
CA LYS A 73 13.57 -5.77 10.19
C LYS A 73 12.18 -6.38 10.30
N ALA A 74 11.44 -6.44 9.19
CA ALA A 74 10.15 -7.12 9.15
C ALA A 74 10.30 -8.60 9.52
N GLN A 75 11.29 -9.31 8.96
CA GLN A 75 11.54 -10.72 9.24
C GLN A 75 11.99 -10.97 10.69
N GLU A 76 12.81 -10.07 11.25
CA GLU A 76 13.23 -10.14 12.66
C GLU A 76 12.04 -9.96 13.60
N LYS A 77 11.12 -9.03 13.28
CA LYS A 77 9.95 -8.72 14.12
C LYS A 77 8.79 -9.70 13.92
N TYR A 78 8.61 -10.16 12.69
CA TYR A 78 7.49 -11.01 12.26
C TYR A 78 8.00 -12.21 11.46
N PRO A 79 8.64 -13.21 12.12
CA PRO A 79 9.36 -14.29 11.43
C PRO A 79 8.47 -15.19 10.56
N LEU A 80 7.16 -15.17 10.74
CA LEU A 80 6.20 -15.98 9.98
C LEU A 80 5.65 -15.27 8.72
N LEU A 81 6.01 -14.02 8.47
CA LEU A 81 5.57 -13.32 7.26
C LEU A 81 6.29 -13.86 6.02
N ASN A 82 5.54 -14.02 4.93
CA ASN A 82 6.12 -14.25 3.62
C ASN A 82 6.58 -12.93 3.03
N LEU A 83 7.89 -12.74 2.94
CA LEU A 83 8.50 -11.49 2.47
C LEU A 83 9.32 -11.73 1.22
N ALA A 84 9.24 -10.83 0.25
CA ALA A 84 10.02 -10.90 -0.97
C ALA A 84 10.62 -9.53 -1.34
N MET A 85 11.91 -9.53 -1.68
CA MET A 85 12.56 -8.34 -2.22
C MET A 85 12.30 -8.24 -3.72
N VAL A 86 11.51 -7.25 -4.12
CA VAL A 86 11.14 -7.05 -5.51
C VAL A 86 11.24 -5.58 -5.92
N ASN A 87 11.55 -5.39 -7.19
CA ASN A 87 11.46 -4.08 -7.83
C ASN A 87 10.10 -3.98 -8.53
N LEU A 88 9.16 -3.28 -7.91
CA LEU A 88 7.86 -3.03 -8.52
C LEU A 88 8.00 -2.09 -9.73
N PRO A 89 7.26 -2.28 -10.82
CA PRO A 89 6.20 -3.25 -11.08
C PRO A 89 6.66 -4.58 -11.76
N SER A 90 7.92 -4.96 -11.64
CA SER A 90 8.48 -6.15 -12.31
C SER A 90 8.06 -7.49 -11.71
N ILE A 91 7.22 -7.47 -10.68
CA ILE A 91 6.68 -8.70 -10.10
C ILE A 91 5.61 -9.31 -11.01
N HIS A 92 5.61 -10.63 -11.11
CA HIS A 92 4.61 -11.38 -11.85
C HIS A 92 3.84 -12.30 -10.89
N LEU A 93 2.54 -12.07 -10.80
CA LEU A 93 1.61 -12.91 -10.06
C LEU A 93 0.59 -13.50 -11.04
N LYS A 94 0.02 -14.64 -10.65
CA LYS A 94 -1.07 -15.24 -11.40
C LYS A 94 -2.29 -14.30 -11.35
N ASP A 95 -2.95 -14.14 -12.49
CA ASP A 95 -4.18 -13.36 -12.60
C ASP A 95 -5.25 -13.92 -11.66
N GLU A 96 -6.04 -13.03 -11.08
CA GLU A 96 -7.16 -13.37 -10.19
C GLU A 96 -6.76 -14.32 -9.06
N SER A 97 -5.58 -14.12 -8.47
CA SER A 97 -5.08 -14.96 -7.38
C SER A 97 -5.20 -14.32 -5.99
N LEU A 98 -5.35 -13.00 -5.93
CA LEU A 98 -5.39 -12.25 -4.69
C LEU A 98 -6.82 -11.92 -4.27
N HIS A 99 -7.10 -12.00 -2.97
CA HIS A 99 -8.36 -11.57 -2.35
C HIS A 99 -8.27 -10.12 -1.89
N MET A 100 -7.05 -9.65 -1.59
CA MET A 100 -6.82 -8.27 -1.15
C MET A 100 -5.45 -7.76 -1.59
N ILE A 101 -5.38 -6.46 -1.87
CA ILE A 101 -4.12 -5.72 -2.05
C ILE A 101 -4.12 -4.53 -1.09
N LEU A 102 -3.01 -4.36 -0.37
CA LEU A 102 -2.69 -3.17 0.40
C LEU A 102 -1.70 -2.32 -0.37
N ASN A 103 -1.94 -1.01 -0.40
CA ASN A 103 -1.01 -0.01 -0.92
C ASN A 103 -1.01 1.21 0.00
N PHE A 104 0.03 1.37 0.80
CA PHE A 104 0.17 2.50 1.71
C PHE A 104 1.40 3.34 1.39
N TRP A 105 1.20 4.64 1.13
CA TRP A 105 2.27 5.63 0.92
C TRP A 105 3.25 5.29 -0.19
N PHE A 106 2.77 4.54 -1.16
CA PHE A 106 3.46 4.21 -2.40
C PHE A 106 2.57 4.58 -3.58
N LEU A 107 3.14 5.22 -4.60
CA LEU A 107 2.43 5.52 -5.84
C LEU A 107 3.32 5.20 -7.03
N ASP A 108 2.90 4.23 -7.80
CA ASP A 108 3.35 3.96 -9.16
C ASP A 108 2.10 3.60 -9.98
N ARG A 109 1.75 4.47 -10.91
CA ARG A 109 0.53 4.30 -11.73
C ARG A 109 0.56 3.06 -12.61
N ASN A 110 1.75 2.53 -12.91
CA ASN A 110 1.89 1.25 -13.62
C ASN A 110 1.40 0.05 -12.79
N MET A 111 1.18 0.22 -11.48
CA MET A 111 0.61 -0.81 -10.63
C MET A 111 -0.91 -0.93 -10.76
N PHE A 112 -1.62 0.12 -11.16
CA PHE A 112 -3.09 0.09 -11.23
C PHE A 112 -3.64 -1.00 -12.17
N PRO A 113 -3.12 -1.16 -13.41
CA PRO A 113 -3.52 -2.28 -14.26
C PRO A 113 -3.18 -3.65 -13.65
N LEU A 114 -2.09 -3.74 -12.88
CA LEU A 114 -1.68 -4.97 -12.22
C LEU A 114 -2.62 -5.32 -11.06
N TYR A 115 -3.07 -4.32 -10.27
CA TYR A 115 -4.07 -4.53 -9.22
C TYR A 115 -5.36 -5.07 -9.80
N ARG A 116 -5.84 -4.50 -10.92
CA ARG A 116 -7.01 -4.99 -11.66
C ARG A 116 -6.85 -6.44 -12.11
N ARG A 117 -5.67 -6.81 -12.58
CA ARG A 117 -5.39 -8.14 -13.08
C ARG A 117 -5.25 -9.18 -11.97
N TRP A 118 -4.54 -8.86 -10.88
CA TRP A 118 -4.24 -9.81 -9.83
C TRP A 118 -5.38 -10.06 -8.85
N LEU A 119 -6.22 -9.06 -8.59
CA LEU A 119 -7.38 -9.24 -7.74
C LEU A 119 -8.41 -10.14 -8.39
N LYS A 120 -8.95 -11.05 -7.60
CA LYS A 120 -10.13 -11.82 -7.96
C LYS A 120 -11.34 -10.91 -8.14
N PRO A 121 -12.38 -11.32 -8.90
CA PRO A 121 -13.68 -10.68 -8.81
C PRO A 121 -14.15 -10.65 -7.34
N GLY A 122 -14.64 -9.52 -6.87
CA GLY A 122 -15.00 -9.30 -5.47
C GLY A 122 -13.81 -9.03 -4.52
N GLY A 123 -12.58 -9.10 -5.00
CA GLY A 123 -11.38 -8.78 -4.21
C GLY A 123 -11.26 -7.30 -3.88
N LEU A 124 -10.56 -6.97 -2.79
CA LEU A 124 -10.47 -5.63 -2.23
C LEU A 124 -9.11 -4.98 -2.50
N LEU A 125 -9.14 -3.69 -2.86
CA LEU A 125 -7.99 -2.80 -2.85
C LEU A 125 -8.14 -1.82 -1.69
N LEU A 126 -7.20 -1.83 -0.75
CA LEU A 126 -7.03 -0.82 0.28
C LEU A 126 -5.85 0.06 -0.08
N PHE A 127 -6.12 1.34 -0.28
CA PHE A 127 -5.14 2.30 -0.76
C PHE A 127 -5.17 3.58 0.10
N GLU A 128 -4.01 4.03 0.56
CA GLU A 128 -3.82 5.34 1.17
C GLU A 128 -2.51 5.93 0.65
N SER A 129 -2.55 7.17 0.15
CA SER A 129 -1.34 7.89 -0.25
C SER A 129 -1.52 9.40 -0.16
N MET A 130 -0.42 10.14 -0.30
CA MET A 130 -0.45 11.60 -0.31
C MET A 130 -1.26 12.11 -1.50
N LEU A 131 -2.13 13.08 -1.21
CA LEU A 131 -2.89 13.80 -2.23
C LEU A 131 -2.17 15.11 -2.58
N PHE A 132 -2.24 15.49 -3.83
CA PHE A 132 -1.81 16.82 -4.26
C PHE A 132 -2.72 17.90 -3.67
N ASP A 133 -2.12 18.88 -3.00
CA ASP A 133 -2.80 19.99 -2.37
C ASP A 133 -2.18 21.30 -2.88
N PRO A 134 -2.87 22.04 -3.78
CA PRO A 134 -2.35 23.28 -4.34
C PRO A 134 -2.19 24.40 -3.30
N GLU A 135 -2.85 24.28 -2.13
CA GLU A 135 -2.78 25.28 -1.07
C GLU A 135 -1.65 25.02 -0.07
N SER A 136 -1.00 23.85 -0.15
CA SER A 136 0.11 23.50 0.75
C SER A 136 1.47 23.56 0.05
N ASP A 137 2.53 23.89 0.83
CA ASP A 137 3.90 23.80 0.32
C ASP A 137 4.34 22.34 0.18
N GLN A 138 4.09 21.78 -1.00
CA GLN A 138 4.53 20.46 -1.42
C GLN A 138 5.73 20.52 -2.36
N SER A 139 6.41 21.68 -2.50
CA SER A 139 7.54 21.90 -3.42
C SER A 139 8.73 20.95 -3.19
N HIS A 140 8.85 20.40 -1.98
CA HIS A 140 9.85 19.40 -1.60
C HIS A 140 9.47 17.95 -2.01
N LEU A 141 8.24 17.75 -2.51
CA LEU A 141 7.74 16.48 -2.98
C LEU A 141 7.74 16.46 -4.51
N ARG A 142 7.98 15.30 -5.08
CA ARG A 142 7.82 15.11 -6.53
C ARG A 142 6.36 14.89 -6.85
N LEU A 143 5.81 15.65 -7.79
CA LEU A 143 4.40 15.55 -8.21
C LEU A 143 4.02 14.13 -8.67
N GLU A 144 4.96 13.38 -9.23
CA GLU A 144 4.75 12.00 -9.64
C GLU A 144 4.38 11.05 -8.49
N TYR A 145 4.70 11.43 -7.23
CA TYR A 145 4.36 10.65 -6.03
C TYR A 145 3.10 11.16 -5.30
N LEU A 146 2.42 12.15 -5.88
CA LEU A 146 1.18 12.68 -5.35
C LEU A 146 0.01 12.23 -6.21
N VAL A 147 -1.01 11.67 -5.56
CA VAL A 147 -2.29 11.37 -6.21
C VAL A 147 -2.98 12.68 -6.55
N GLN A 148 -3.50 12.81 -7.76
CA GLN A 148 -4.27 14.00 -8.14
C GLN A 148 -5.71 13.89 -7.61
N PRO A 149 -6.37 15.00 -7.26
CA PRO A 149 -7.77 14.98 -6.87
C PRO A 149 -8.66 14.28 -7.91
N GLY A 150 -9.49 13.34 -7.45
CA GLY A 150 -10.36 12.55 -8.31
C GLY A 150 -9.66 11.44 -9.12
N GLU A 151 -8.34 11.31 -9.07
CA GLU A 151 -7.59 10.34 -9.89
C GLU A 151 -8.03 8.89 -9.60
N LEU A 152 -8.05 8.48 -8.32
CA LEU A 152 -8.44 7.11 -7.98
C LEU A 152 -9.91 6.82 -8.27
N ARG A 153 -10.79 7.83 -8.11
CA ARG A 153 -12.21 7.71 -8.46
C ARG A 153 -12.39 7.47 -9.96
N LYS A 154 -11.60 8.14 -10.78
CA LYS A 154 -11.61 7.95 -12.24
C LYS A 154 -11.00 6.61 -12.62
N GLU A 155 -9.84 6.27 -12.04
CA GLU A 155 -9.11 5.05 -12.36
C GLU A 155 -9.92 3.79 -12.05
N PHE A 156 -10.61 3.76 -10.91
CA PHE A 156 -11.41 2.63 -10.44
C PHE A 156 -12.92 2.89 -10.53
N SER A 157 -13.37 3.69 -11.51
CA SER A 157 -14.77 4.14 -11.64
C SER A 157 -15.79 3.01 -11.82
N ASP A 158 -15.36 1.84 -12.28
CA ASP A 158 -16.14 0.61 -12.43
C ASP A 158 -16.16 -0.27 -11.15
N TRP A 159 -15.48 0.15 -10.08
CA TRP A 159 -15.42 -0.58 -8.82
C TRP A 159 -16.42 -0.03 -7.80
N GLU A 160 -16.86 -0.88 -6.87
CA GLU A 160 -17.67 -0.47 -5.73
C GLU A 160 -16.76 0.20 -4.68
N PHE A 161 -16.99 1.48 -4.39
CA PHE A 161 -16.26 2.20 -3.33
C PHE A 161 -16.95 1.98 -1.98
N LEU A 162 -16.29 1.23 -1.09
CA LEU A 162 -16.75 1.02 0.29
C LEU A 162 -16.32 2.19 1.17
N VAL A 163 -15.13 2.73 0.93
CA VAL A 163 -14.62 3.97 1.54
C VAL A 163 -13.90 4.77 0.46
N TYR A 164 -14.19 6.07 0.39
CA TYR A 164 -13.45 7.02 -0.43
C TYR A 164 -13.44 8.39 0.23
N ASP A 165 -12.27 8.90 0.58
CA ASP A 165 -12.12 10.21 1.18
C ASP A 165 -10.80 10.87 0.73
N GLU A 166 -10.88 12.09 0.21
CA GLU A 166 -9.75 12.93 -0.22
C GLU A 166 -9.43 14.05 0.78
N ASN A 167 -10.14 14.13 1.90
CA ASN A 167 -9.97 15.21 2.88
C ASN A 167 -9.25 14.76 4.16
N ILE A 168 -8.56 13.62 4.10
CA ILE A 168 -7.87 13.09 5.26
C ILE A 168 -6.58 13.85 5.52
N LYS A 169 -6.44 14.34 6.75
CA LYS A 169 -5.17 14.89 7.25
C LYS A 169 -4.38 13.77 7.93
N ALA A 170 -3.42 13.22 7.21
CA ALA A 170 -2.57 12.15 7.71
C ALA A 170 -1.18 12.66 8.11
N GLN A 171 -0.59 12.01 9.11
CA GLN A 171 0.80 12.31 9.51
C GLN A 171 1.79 11.58 8.61
N ALA A 172 2.62 12.35 7.93
CA ALA A 172 3.72 11.84 7.12
C ALA A 172 5.01 12.61 7.42
N LYS A 173 6.06 11.91 7.81
CA LYS A 173 7.38 12.51 8.09
C LYS A 173 7.33 13.68 9.08
N GLY A 174 6.47 13.58 10.12
CA GLY A 174 6.31 14.63 11.13
C GLY A 174 5.56 15.89 10.67
N LYS A 175 4.97 15.85 9.47
CA LYS A 175 4.11 16.91 8.95
C LYS A 175 2.71 16.36 8.67
N THR A 176 1.70 17.20 8.84
CA THR A 176 0.34 16.90 8.38
C THR A 176 0.29 17.06 6.87
N GLN A 177 -0.15 16.02 6.18
CA GLN A 177 -0.29 15.99 4.73
C GLN A 177 -1.73 15.63 4.37
N LEU A 178 -2.25 16.21 3.29
CA LEU A 178 -3.50 15.75 2.71
C LEU A 178 -3.29 14.37 2.11
N ALA A 179 -4.21 13.47 2.36
CA ALA A 179 -4.17 12.09 1.87
C ALA A 179 -5.52 11.69 1.27
N VAL A 180 -5.46 10.73 0.37
CA VAL A 180 -6.62 10.03 -0.16
C VAL A 180 -6.67 8.63 0.43
N ARG A 181 -7.88 8.19 0.83
CA ARG A 181 -8.20 6.84 1.28
C ARG A 181 -9.20 6.19 0.34
N LEU A 182 -8.95 4.96 -0.02
CA LEU A 182 -9.81 4.14 -0.84
C LEU A 182 -9.85 2.71 -0.30
N LEU A 183 -11.04 2.21 0.02
CA LEU A 183 -11.35 0.79 0.08
C LEU A 183 -12.34 0.50 -1.04
N ALA A 184 -11.91 -0.26 -2.05
CA ALA A 184 -12.74 -0.55 -3.20
C ALA A 184 -12.79 -2.04 -3.50
N ARG A 185 -13.95 -2.51 -3.96
CA ARG A 185 -14.20 -3.89 -4.37
C ARG A 185 -14.22 -3.98 -5.89
N LYS A 186 -13.39 -4.88 -6.41
CA LYS A 186 -13.41 -5.23 -7.83
C LYS A 186 -14.77 -5.84 -8.21
N PRO A 187 -15.37 -5.47 -9.36
CA PRO A 187 -16.63 -6.05 -9.81
C PRO A 187 -16.60 -7.58 -9.84
N LEU A 188 -17.75 -8.19 -9.56
CA LEU A 188 -17.95 -9.61 -9.84
C LEU A 188 -17.97 -9.83 -11.35
N LYS A 189 -17.57 -11.01 -11.79
CA LYS A 189 -17.78 -11.39 -13.19
C LYS A 189 -19.26 -11.75 -13.37
N GLU A 190 -19.85 -11.20 -14.40
CA GLU A 190 -21.16 -11.64 -14.87
C GLU A 190 -21.11 -13.08 -15.37
#